data_5d8173c8b1e3892c3d401617f0b7ed44
#
_entry.id   5d8173c8b1e3892c3d401617f0b7ed44
#
_cell.length_a   1.000
_cell.length_b   1.000
_cell.length_c   1.000
_cell.angle_alpha   90.00
_cell.angle_beta   90.00
_cell.angle_gamma   90.00
#
_symmetry.space_group_name_H-M   'P 1'
#
loop_
_entity.id
_entity.type
_entity.pdbx_description
1 polymer ?
#
loop_
_entity_poly.entity_id
_entity_poly.type
_entity_poly.pdbx_seq_one_letter_code
_entity_poly.pdbx_strand_id
1 'polypeptide(L)'
;MKRAQILLALSGVALVTGCSSTPPEPLVPPGTAPRTIPAQVQAPPGLSDHDFDAWLAAQRTRVGDARAAAHKQYADAEFTCWRRFAVNDCLSGARKVRRSALDGLRAEELALNQQERQRDTAARLKALDDKQRAAEPKP
;
A
#
# COMPACT_ATOMS: atom_id res chain seq x y z
N MET A 1 -28.56 11.00 76.49
CA MET A 1 -27.38 10.33 75.92
C MET A 1 -27.90 9.36 74.89
N LYS A 2 -28.09 9.78 73.65
CA LYS A 2 -28.44 8.92 72.51
C LYS A 2 -27.63 9.39 71.29
N ARG A 3 -26.65 8.59 70.85
CA ARG A 3 -25.78 8.88 69.74
C ARG A 3 -26.52 8.52 68.46
N ALA A 4 -26.78 9.49 67.60
CA ALA A 4 -27.30 9.30 66.26
C ALA A 4 -26.15 8.91 65.35
N GLN A 5 -26.19 7.72 64.80
CA GLN A 5 -25.27 7.25 63.75
C GLN A 5 -25.84 7.67 62.37
N ILE A 6 -25.14 8.54 61.71
CA ILE A 6 -25.45 8.95 60.34
C ILE A 6 -24.69 7.98 59.42
N LEU A 7 -25.43 7.11 58.74
CA LEU A 7 -24.90 6.24 57.65
C LEU A 7 -24.91 7.05 56.37
N LEU A 8 -23.70 7.45 55.93
CA LEU A 8 -23.47 8.03 54.62
C LEU A 8 -23.37 6.88 53.61
N ALA A 9 -24.40 6.72 52.80
CA ALA A 9 -24.37 5.83 51.61
C ALA A 9 -23.65 6.55 50.47
N LEU A 10 -22.42 6.14 50.18
CA LEU A 10 -21.69 6.56 49.00
C LEU A 10 -22.13 5.72 47.78
N SER A 11 -23.03 6.28 46.99
CA SER A 11 -23.39 5.72 45.68
C SER A 11 -22.28 6.02 44.69
N GLY A 12 -21.45 5.04 44.43
CA GLY A 12 -20.44 5.08 43.40
C GLY A 12 -21.06 4.91 42.00
N VAL A 13 -21.18 6.00 41.26
CA VAL A 13 -21.53 5.97 39.83
C VAL A 13 -20.30 5.52 39.06
N ALA A 14 -20.27 4.28 38.62
CA ALA A 14 -19.25 3.75 37.69
C ALA A 14 -19.56 4.29 36.28
N LEU A 15 -18.82 5.30 35.86
CA LEU A 15 -18.77 5.75 34.47
C LEU A 15 -18.03 4.71 33.62
N VAL A 16 -18.75 3.80 32.98
CA VAL A 16 -18.24 2.93 31.96
C VAL A 16 -18.07 3.76 30.69
N THR A 17 -16.90 4.35 30.50
CA THR A 17 -16.51 4.93 29.21
C THR A 17 -16.24 3.77 28.25
N GLY A 18 -17.26 3.34 27.53
CA GLY A 18 -17.15 2.41 26.43
C GLY A 18 -16.31 3.05 25.32
N CYS A 19 -15.09 2.55 25.10
CA CYS A 19 -14.35 2.80 23.87
C CYS A 19 -15.14 2.18 22.72
N SER A 20 -15.95 2.96 22.03
CA SER A 20 -16.55 2.58 20.76
C SER A 20 -15.43 2.48 19.74
N SER A 21 -14.86 1.28 19.57
CA SER A 21 -13.99 0.98 18.43
C SER A 21 -14.87 0.90 17.18
N THR A 22 -15.28 2.05 16.67
CA THR A 22 -15.80 2.11 15.31
C THR A 22 -14.67 1.70 14.39
N PRO A 23 -14.83 0.64 13.55
CA PRO A 23 -13.82 0.31 12.54
C PRO A 23 -13.55 1.59 11.73
N PRO A 24 -12.30 1.94 11.44
CA PRO A 24 -12.01 3.10 10.62
C PRO A 24 -12.74 2.91 9.31
N GLU A 25 -13.71 3.77 9.04
CA GLU A 25 -14.39 3.86 7.76
C GLU A 25 -13.31 4.05 6.69
N PRO A 26 -13.30 3.25 5.60
CA PRO A 26 -12.28 3.39 4.59
C PRO A 26 -12.31 4.82 4.08
N LEU A 27 -11.23 5.56 4.29
CA LEU A 27 -11.03 6.95 3.84
C LEU A 27 -10.89 7.04 2.31
N VAL A 28 -11.73 6.30 1.60
CA VAL A 28 -11.88 6.42 0.15
C VAL A 28 -13.00 7.40 -0.08
N PRO A 29 -12.74 8.63 -0.54
CA PRO A 29 -13.78 9.58 -0.87
C PRO A 29 -14.76 8.92 -1.85
N PRO A 30 -16.09 9.07 -1.65
CA PRO A 30 -17.05 8.56 -2.61
C PRO A 30 -16.79 9.20 -3.97
N GLY A 31 -16.50 8.40 -4.98
CA GLY A 31 -16.17 8.86 -6.33
C GLY A 31 -14.71 8.70 -6.76
N THR A 32 -13.84 8.13 -5.93
CA THR A 32 -12.49 7.75 -6.39
C THR A 32 -12.62 6.58 -7.37
N ALA A 33 -12.51 6.87 -8.68
CA ALA A 33 -12.47 5.85 -9.70
C ALA A 33 -11.40 4.81 -9.37
N PRO A 34 -11.61 3.52 -9.65
CA PRO A 34 -10.59 2.49 -9.47
C PRO A 34 -9.30 2.97 -10.13
N ARG A 35 -8.18 2.97 -9.40
CA ARG A 35 -6.88 3.33 -9.98
C ARG A 35 -6.60 2.38 -11.11
N THR A 36 -6.70 2.88 -12.34
CA THR A 36 -6.32 2.10 -13.52
C THR A 36 -4.83 1.80 -13.43
N ILE A 37 -4.47 0.52 -13.39
CA ILE A 37 -3.08 0.10 -13.44
C ILE A 37 -2.53 0.54 -14.80
N PRO A 38 -1.40 1.28 -14.85
CA PRO A 38 -0.80 1.66 -16.12
C PRO A 38 -0.55 0.42 -17.00
N ALA A 39 -0.88 0.48 -18.27
CA ALA A 39 -0.77 -0.65 -19.20
C ALA A 39 0.65 -1.28 -19.22
N GLN A 40 1.66 -0.47 -19.02
CA GLN A 40 3.07 -0.90 -18.94
C GLN A 40 3.40 -1.76 -17.71
N VAL A 41 2.51 -1.80 -16.71
CA VAL A 41 2.69 -2.61 -15.49
C VAL A 41 1.89 -3.91 -15.55
N GLN A 42 1.12 -4.11 -16.62
CA GLN A 42 0.38 -5.35 -16.83
C GLN A 42 1.24 -6.38 -17.53
N ALA A 43 1.28 -7.60 -16.97
CA ALA A 43 1.98 -8.71 -17.62
C ALA A 43 1.29 -9.06 -18.94
N PRO A 44 2.04 -9.35 -20.01
CA PRO A 44 1.47 -9.88 -21.23
C PRO A 44 0.66 -11.16 -20.95
N PRO A 45 -0.46 -11.36 -21.64
CA PRO A 45 -1.25 -12.58 -21.48
C PRO A 45 -0.48 -13.80 -21.97
N GLY A 46 -0.70 -14.96 -21.33
CA GLY A 46 -0.16 -16.25 -21.79
C GLY A 46 1.32 -16.50 -21.48
N LEU A 47 1.97 -15.69 -20.65
CA LEU A 47 3.34 -15.95 -20.20
C LEU A 47 3.40 -17.25 -19.38
N SER A 48 4.43 -18.08 -19.63
CA SER A 48 4.81 -19.17 -18.73
C SER A 48 5.24 -18.61 -17.36
N ASP A 49 5.31 -19.46 -16.33
CA ASP A 49 5.75 -19.00 -15.01
C ASP A 49 7.19 -18.48 -15.05
N HIS A 50 8.08 -19.17 -15.76
CA HIS A 50 9.46 -18.73 -15.95
C HIS A 50 9.56 -17.36 -16.66
N ASP A 51 8.77 -17.15 -17.73
CA ASP A 51 8.80 -15.90 -18.48
C ASP A 51 8.16 -14.75 -17.67
N PHE A 52 7.16 -15.07 -16.83
CA PHE A 52 6.59 -14.11 -15.92
C PHE A 52 7.59 -13.65 -14.87
N ASP A 53 8.37 -14.58 -14.29
CA ASP A 53 9.41 -14.23 -13.30
C ASP A 53 10.48 -13.34 -13.93
N ALA A 54 10.91 -13.65 -15.15
CA ALA A 54 11.86 -12.83 -15.89
C ALA A 54 11.29 -11.43 -16.20
N TRP A 55 10.04 -11.36 -16.65
CA TRP A 55 9.34 -10.10 -16.87
C TRP A 55 9.21 -9.29 -15.58
N LEU A 56 8.81 -9.92 -14.47
CA LEU A 56 8.65 -9.27 -13.17
C LEU A 56 9.98 -8.69 -12.67
N ALA A 57 11.06 -9.45 -12.79
CA ALA A 57 12.41 -9.00 -12.44
C ALA A 57 12.82 -7.76 -13.26
N ALA A 58 12.58 -7.79 -14.58
CA ALA A 58 12.86 -6.66 -15.47
C ALA A 58 12.05 -5.40 -15.07
N GLN A 59 10.76 -5.56 -14.73
CA GLN A 59 9.94 -4.42 -14.28
C GLN A 59 10.43 -3.86 -12.94
N ARG A 60 10.83 -4.70 -12.00
CA ARG A 60 11.40 -4.26 -10.72
C ARG A 60 12.69 -3.48 -10.89
N THR A 61 13.57 -3.93 -11.79
CA THR A 61 14.80 -3.20 -12.16
C THR A 61 14.45 -1.83 -12.75
N ARG A 62 13.53 -1.77 -13.71
CA ARG A 62 13.07 -0.51 -14.31
C ARG A 62 12.53 0.47 -13.25
N VAL A 63 11.70 0.00 -12.32
CA VAL A 63 11.16 0.84 -11.23
C VAL A 63 12.30 1.32 -10.31
N GLY A 64 13.28 0.47 -10.02
CA GLY A 64 14.46 0.84 -9.25
C GLY A 64 15.29 1.93 -9.92
N ASP A 65 15.56 1.80 -11.19
CA ASP A 65 16.32 2.77 -12.00
C ASP A 65 15.58 4.11 -12.09
N ALA A 66 14.26 4.06 -12.33
CA ALA A 66 13.42 5.27 -12.37
C ALA A 66 13.39 5.99 -11.01
N ARG A 67 13.40 5.24 -9.90
CA ARG A 67 13.51 5.81 -8.54
C ARG A 67 14.86 6.50 -8.34
N ALA A 68 15.95 5.88 -8.75
CA ALA A 68 17.28 6.47 -8.70
C ALA A 68 17.35 7.76 -9.55
N ALA A 69 16.78 7.72 -10.76
CA ALA A 69 16.70 8.90 -11.64
C ALA A 69 15.90 10.06 -11.00
N ALA A 70 14.76 9.77 -10.35
CA ALA A 70 13.96 10.79 -9.66
C ALA A 70 14.71 11.44 -8.49
N HIS A 71 15.51 10.67 -7.75
CA HIS A 71 16.38 11.20 -6.70
C HIS A 71 17.50 12.07 -7.27
N LYS A 72 18.13 11.64 -8.36
CA LYS A 72 19.16 12.42 -9.04
C LYS A 72 18.61 13.74 -9.58
N GLN A 73 17.46 13.72 -10.26
CA GLN A 73 16.79 14.93 -10.75
C GLN A 73 16.50 15.92 -9.63
N TYR A 74 16.08 15.42 -8.46
CA TYR A 74 15.86 16.28 -7.31
C TYR A 74 17.17 16.91 -6.82
N ALA A 75 18.27 16.15 -6.72
CA ALA A 75 19.56 16.68 -6.29
C ALA A 75 20.08 17.77 -7.26
N ASP A 76 19.94 17.55 -8.58
CA ASP A 76 20.33 18.52 -9.59
C ASP A 76 19.46 19.82 -9.50
N ALA A 77 18.14 19.65 -9.27
CA ALA A 77 17.24 20.76 -9.06
C ALA A 77 17.53 21.51 -7.77
N GLU A 78 17.82 20.81 -6.68
CA GLU A 78 18.20 21.40 -5.39
C GLU A 78 19.46 22.27 -5.52
N PHE A 79 20.51 21.74 -6.16
CA PHE A 79 21.71 22.48 -6.45
C PHE A 79 21.44 23.78 -7.28
N THR A 80 20.51 23.70 -8.24
CA THR A 80 20.10 24.86 -9.05
C THR A 80 19.30 25.86 -8.21
N CYS A 81 18.43 25.39 -7.30
CA CYS A 81 17.60 26.24 -6.46
C CYS A 81 18.43 27.10 -5.50
N TRP A 82 19.53 26.60 -4.97
CA TRP A 82 20.43 27.34 -4.07
C TRP A 82 21.07 28.58 -4.72
N ARG A 83 21.05 28.67 -6.03
CA ARG A 83 21.57 29.82 -6.81
C ARG A 83 20.50 30.84 -7.17
N ARG A 84 19.25 30.63 -6.76
CA ARG A 84 18.11 31.50 -7.08
C ARG A 84 17.79 32.44 -5.92
N PHE A 85 17.18 33.58 -6.24
CA PHE A 85 16.72 34.53 -5.22
C PHE A 85 15.59 33.92 -4.36
N ALA A 86 14.60 33.26 -4.99
CA ALA A 86 13.48 32.60 -4.31
C ALA A 86 13.79 31.10 -4.06
N VAL A 87 14.76 30.82 -3.20
CA VAL A 87 15.26 29.47 -2.90
C VAL A 87 14.14 28.55 -2.41
N ASN A 88 13.34 29.00 -1.45
CA ASN A 88 12.29 28.18 -0.83
C ASN A 88 11.20 27.75 -1.78
N ASP A 89 10.75 28.63 -2.66
CA ASP A 89 9.72 28.32 -3.66
C ASP A 89 10.25 27.31 -4.69
N CYS A 90 11.50 27.51 -5.14
CA CYS A 90 12.18 26.59 -6.03
C CYS A 90 12.29 25.18 -5.40
N LEU A 91 12.77 25.07 -4.17
CA LEU A 91 12.90 23.80 -3.43
C LEU A 91 11.54 23.15 -3.19
N SER A 92 10.50 23.94 -2.91
CA SER A 92 9.13 23.43 -2.74
C SER A 92 8.63 22.77 -4.04
N GLY A 93 8.85 23.42 -5.18
CA GLY A 93 8.54 22.87 -6.50
C GLY A 93 9.31 21.58 -6.78
N ALA A 94 10.61 21.57 -6.58
CA ALA A 94 11.46 20.40 -6.79
C ALA A 94 11.03 19.19 -5.91
N ARG A 95 10.70 19.45 -4.63
CA ARG A 95 10.17 18.41 -3.73
C ARG A 95 8.83 17.87 -4.19
N LYS A 96 7.94 18.71 -4.72
CA LYS A 96 6.63 18.30 -5.26
C LYS A 96 6.81 17.37 -6.47
N VAL A 97 7.68 17.71 -7.39
CA VAL A 97 7.99 16.89 -8.58
C VAL A 97 8.54 15.52 -8.14
N ARG A 98 9.54 15.49 -7.23
CA ARG A 98 10.09 14.24 -6.72
C ARG A 98 9.01 13.37 -6.06
N ARG A 99 8.18 13.94 -5.18
CA ARG A 99 7.11 13.18 -4.50
C ARG A 99 6.16 12.57 -5.51
N SER A 100 5.69 13.35 -6.50
CA SER A 100 4.78 12.86 -7.52
C SER A 100 5.37 11.70 -8.32
N ALA A 101 6.66 11.77 -8.69
CA ALA A 101 7.37 10.69 -9.38
C ALA A 101 7.46 9.42 -8.49
N LEU A 102 7.87 9.57 -7.23
CA LEU A 102 8.00 8.44 -6.30
C LEU A 102 6.64 7.80 -5.96
N ASP A 103 5.57 8.58 -5.87
CA ASP A 103 4.21 8.07 -5.63
C ASP A 103 3.72 7.25 -6.82
N GLY A 104 4.00 7.69 -8.06
CA GLY A 104 3.72 6.92 -9.27
C GLY A 104 4.46 5.58 -9.29
N LEU A 105 5.76 5.59 -9.02
CA LEU A 105 6.59 4.38 -8.98
C LEU A 105 6.15 3.41 -7.87
N ARG A 106 5.72 3.93 -6.72
CA ARG A 106 5.15 3.10 -5.65
C ARG A 106 3.84 2.44 -6.08
N ALA A 107 2.99 3.14 -6.82
CA ALA A 107 1.76 2.55 -7.35
C ALA A 107 2.06 1.41 -8.35
N GLU A 108 3.08 1.59 -9.21
CA GLU A 108 3.54 0.54 -10.12
C GLU A 108 4.07 -0.69 -9.35
N GLU A 109 4.90 -0.49 -8.34
CA GLU A 109 5.45 -1.56 -7.49
C GLU A 109 4.33 -2.36 -6.79
N LEU A 110 3.32 -1.68 -6.26
CA LEU A 110 2.16 -2.33 -5.66
C LEU A 110 1.37 -3.17 -6.69
N ALA A 111 1.24 -2.68 -7.92
CA ALA A 111 0.58 -3.41 -9.00
C ALA A 111 1.37 -4.67 -9.40
N LEU A 112 2.70 -4.60 -9.49
CA LEU A 112 3.56 -5.76 -9.75
C LEU A 112 3.41 -6.82 -8.65
N ASN A 113 3.48 -6.39 -7.39
CA ASN A 113 3.32 -7.30 -6.25
C ASN A 113 1.91 -7.93 -6.18
N GLN A 114 0.89 -7.24 -6.67
CA GLN A 114 -0.46 -7.79 -6.76
C GLN A 114 -0.54 -8.91 -7.81
N GLN A 115 0.05 -8.71 -8.98
CA GLN A 115 0.08 -9.73 -10.04
C GLN A 115 0.84 -10.99 -9.61
N GLU A 116 1.98 -10.83 -8.94
CA GLU A 116 2.73 -11.94 -8.36
C GLU A 116 1.86 -12.75 -7.38
N ARG A 117 1.24 -12.06 -6.40
CA ARG A 117 0.34 -12.74 -5.44
C ARG A 117 -0.84 -13.44 -6.09
N GLN A 118 -1.40 -12.86 -7.16
CA GLN A 118 -2.50 -13.50 -7.90
C GLN A 118 -2.04 -14.80 -8.55
N ARG A 119 -0.86 -14.83 -9.18
CA ARG A 119 -0.28 -16.05 -9.76
C ARG A 119 0.03 -17.09 -8.70
N ASP A 120 0.69 -16.72 -7.62
CA ASP A 120 0.98 -17.62 -6.50
C ASP A 120 -0.29 -18.25 -5.93
N THR A 121 -1.33 -17.45 -5.77
CA THR A 121 -2.63 -17.94 -5.28
C THR A 121 -3.25 -18.92 -6.27
N ALA A 122 -3.25 -18.61 -7.55
CA ALA A 122 -3.76 -19.50 -8.59
C ALA A 122 -2.99 -20.85 -8.64
N ALA A 123 -1.66 -20.80 -8.54
CA ALA A 123 -0.81 -21.99 -8.49
C ALA A 123 -1.12 -22.87 -7.27
N ARG A 124 -1.29 -22.25 -6.08
CA ARG A 124 -1.65 -22.98 -4.85
C ARG A 124 -3.03 -23.62 -4.94
N LEU A 125 -4.03 -22.91 -5.48
CA LEU A 125 -5.37 -23.45 -5.67
C LEU A 125 -5.36 -24.63 -6.64
N LYS A 126 -4.63 -24.51 -7.74
CA LYS A 126 -4.45 -25.62 -8.68
C LYS A 126 -3.81 -26.85 -8.01
N ALA A 127 -2.75 -26.64 -7.24
CA ALA A 127 -2.08 -27.73 -6.53
C ALA A 127 -2.98 -28.43 -5.50
N LEU A 128 -3.89 -27.69 -4.84
CA LEU A 128 -4.89 -28.27 -3.94
C LEU A 128 -5.94 -29.08 -4.69
N ASP A 129 -6.45 -28.57 -5.80
CA ASP A 129 -7.42 -29.26 -6.64
C ASP A 129 -6.83 -30.56 -7.25
N ASP A 130 -5.57 -30.52 -7.71
CA ASP A 130 -4.87 -31.71 -8.20
C ASP A 130 -4.71 -32.78 -7.10
N LYS A 131 -4.40 -32.37 -5.85
CA LYS A 131 -4.33 -33.28 -4.69
C LYS A 131 -5.69 -33.88 -4.34
N GLN A 132 -6.77 -33.10 -4.39
CA GLN A 132 -8.12 -33.59 -4.14
C GLN A 132 -8.54 -34.63 -5.18
N ARG A 133 -8.33 -34.34 -6.46
CA ARG A 133 -8.60 -35.29 -7.55
C ARG A 133 -7.78 -36.58 -7.45
N ALA A 134 -6.53 -36.47 -7.00
CA ALA A 134 -5.68 -37.66 -6.78
C ALA A 134 -6.12 -38.50 -5.58
N ALA A 135 -6.83 -37.92 -4.61
CA ALA A 135 -7.32 -38.62 -3.42
C ALA A 135 -8.70 -39.25 -3.64
N GLU A 136 -9.43 -38.92 -4.71
CA GLU A 136 -10.71 -39.54 -5.04
C GLU A 136 -10.51 -41.00 -5.47
N PRO A 137 -11.21 -41.97 -4.85
CA PRO A 137 -11.12 -43.37 -5.25
C PRO A 137 -11.59 -43.54 -6.70
N LYS A 138 -10.73 -44.14 -7.52
CA LYS A 138 -11.14 -44.53 -8.90
C LYS A 138 -12.33 -45.50 -8.83
N PRO A 139 -13.40 -45.28 -9.61
CA PRO A 139 -14.57 -46.16 -9.68
C PRO A 139 -14.20 -47.57 -10.14
#